data_ed10b203ba8cae93aa0855c8f8565e91
#
_entry.id   ed10b203ba8cae93aa0855c8f8565e91
#
_cell.length_a   1.000
_cell.length_b   1.000
_cell.length_c   1.000
_cell.angle_alpha   90.00
_cell.angle_beta   90.00
_cell.angle_gamma   90.00
#
_symmetry.space_group_name_H-M   'P 1'
#
loop_
_entity.id
_entity.type
_entity.pdbx_description
1 polymer ?
#
loop_
_entity_poly.entity_id
_entity_poly.type
_entity_poly.pdbx_seq_one_letter_code
_entity_poly.pdbx_strand_id
1 'polypeptide(L)'
;MLGEYEMKPNNVVVLMGGISPEREISLRSGNAVARALKEAGFNVTCIDVKDEKIEELDHMDIDVAFIALHGYFGEDGGVQQLLESKGILYTGSGINASRLAMDKLATKKCFIDAGLKTPDYITVTEFQELQEIQQEISKLGLPVVLKPTRNGSSIGISIIKNINDLQIGLEKAFEFGYELLVEKYIKGRELTVGILDDKALPIIEIKPAVEFYNYEAKYKDDRTKYIIVEKTLSERKNTVGDSSHTVGFLSPATYHNAQELAINAQKVLGCKGFSRVDMLMDDRDNLYLLEINTIPGFTEKSLLPKAAKAAGMSFTSLCEIIVDLAFQNILVSADEPIQN
;
A
#
# COMPACT_ATOMS: atom_id res chain seq x y z
N MET A 1 22.50 35.62 -17.74
CA MET A 1 21.52 34.52 -17.56
C MET A 1 22.34 33.26 -17.42
N LEU A 2 22.65 32.91 -16.18
CA LEU A 2 23.22 31.60 -15.84
C LEU A 2 22.01 30.66 -15.79
N GLY A 3 21.94 29.71 -16.74
CA GLY A 3 20.93 28.71 -16.72
C GLY A 3 21.05 27.93 -15.41
N GLU A 4 19.98 27.87 -14.62
CA GLU A 4 19.83 26.92 -13.55
C GLU A 4 19.96 25.52 -14.16
N TYR A 5 21.12 24.90 -13.98
CA TYR A 5 21.28 23.47 -14.22
C TYR A 5 20.45 22.79 -13.12
N GLU A 6 19.20 22.47 -13.43
CA GLU A 6 18.46 21.51 -12.62
C GLU A 6 19.30 20.22 -12.57
N MET A 7 19.95 19.97 -11.45
CA MET A 7 20.61 18.68 -11.23
C MET A 7 19.55 17.61 -11.25
N LYS A 8 19.71 16.64 -12.14
CA LYS A 8 18.85 15.45 -12.21
C LYS A 8 19.62 14.23 -11.73
N PRO A 9 18.97 13.29 -11.04
CA PRO A 9 19.61 12.06 -10.69
C PRO A 9 20.00 11.29 -11.96
N ASN A 10 21.15 10.64 -11.93
CA ASN A 10 21.64 9.83 -13.05
C ASN A 10 21.88 8.38 -12.64
N ASN A 11 22.48 8.17 -11.45
CA ASN A 11 22.83 6.86 -10.94
C ASN A 11 21.74 6.35 -9.97
N VAL A 12 20.95 5.38 -10.44
CA VAL A 12 19.88 4.80 -9.61
C VAL A 12 20.21 3.35 -9.25
N VAL A 13 20.18 3.03 -7.97
CA VAL A 13 20.23 1.64 -7.53
C VAL A 13 18.82 1.12 -7.28
N VAL A 14 18.47 -0.03 -7.84
CA VAL A 14 17.19 -0.70 -7.57
C VAL A 14 17.41 -1.83 -6.58
N LEU A 15 16.84 -1.68 -5.37
CA LEU A 15 16.89 -2.69 -4.32
C LEU A 15 15.71 -3.65 -4.49
N MET A 16 15.98 -4.92 -4.73
CA MET A 16 14.98 -5.95 -4.98
C MET A 16 15.36 -7.28 -4.31
N GLY A 17 14.46 -8.26 -4.33
CA GLY A 17 14.66 -9.54 -3.65
C GLY A 17 14.23 -9.45 -2.19
N GLY A 18 15.18 -9.34 -1.29
CA GLY A 18 14.90 -9.26 0.15
C GLY A 18 14.79 -10.62 0.83
N ILE A 19 14.60 -10.57 2.14
CA ILE A 19 14.59 -11.73 3.03
C ILE A 19 13.16 -12.14 3.47
N SER A 20 12.16 -11.43 2.98
CA SER A 20 10.75 -11.72 3.27
C SER A 20 10.18 -12.84 2.38
N PRO A 21 9.05 -13.46 2.74
CA PRO A 21 8.34 -14.40 1.89
C PRO A 21 7.90 -13.82 0.53
N GLU A 22 7.88 -12.48 0.39
CA GLU A 22 7.48 -11.76 -0.82
C GLU A 22 8.65 -11.54 -1.82
N ARG A 23 9.80 -12.18 -1.57
CA ARG A 23 11.02 -12.06 -2.38
C ARG A 23 10.79 -12.17 -3.90
N GLU A 24 10.04 -13.16 -4.36
CA GLU A 24 9.78 -13.36 -5.79
C GLU A 24 8.96 -12.22 -6.41
N ILE A 25 8.08 -11.60 -5.64
CA ILE A 25 7.29 -10.44 -6.07
C ILE A 25 8.20 -9.23 -6.17
N SER A 26 9.10 -9.05 -5.19
CA SER A 26 10.10 -7.99 -5.16
C SER A 26 11.05 -8.09 -6.37
N LEU A 27 11.58 -9.26 -6.68
CA LEU A 27 12.43 -9.48 -7.86
C LEU A 27 11.71 -9.10 -9.17
N ARG A 28 10.42 -9.47 -9.30
CA ARG A 28 9.63 -9.09 -10.48
C ARG A 28 9.39 -7.58 -10.56
N SER A 29 9.06 -6.95 -9.44
CA SER A 29 8.88 -5.50 -9.36
C SER A 29 10.18 -4.76 -9.70
N GLY A 30 11.29 -5.12 -9.06
CA GLY A 30 12.58 -4.49 -9.27
C GLY A 30 13.10 -4.63 -10.70
N ASN A 31 12.95 -5.81 -11.31
CA ASN A 31 13.33 -6.01 -12.71
C ASN A 31 12.48 -5.18 -13.68
N ALA A 32 11.18 -4.99 -13.39
CA ALA A 32 10.33 -4.14 -14.21
C ALA A 32 10.73 -2.67 -14.09
N VAL A 33 10.95 -2.18 -12.86
CA VAL A 33 11.44 -0.82 -12.58
C VAL A 33 12.79 -0.57 -13.24
N ALA A 34 13.74 -1.48 -13.09
CA ALA A 34 15.08 -1.33 -13.67
C ALA A 34 15.05 -1.20 -15.19
N ARG A 35 14.19 -1.94 -15.87
CA ARG A 35 13.99 -1.78 -17.32
C ARG A 35 13.42 -0.42 -17.66
N ALA A 36 12.37 0.01 -16.97
CA ALA A 36 11.71 1.28 -17.20
C ALA A 36 12.68 2.46 -16.99
N LEU A 37 13.47 2.44 -15.92
CA LEU A 37 14.45 3.49 -15.64
C LEU A 37 15.60 3.51 -16.67
N LYS A 38 16.07 2.34 -17.15
CA LYS A 38 17.04 2.27 -18.26
C LYS A 38 16.46 2.85 -19.56
N GLU A 39 15.20 2.56 -19.86
CA GLU A 39 14.49 3.15 -20.99
C GLU A 39 14.34 4.68 -20.86
N ALA A 40 14.19 5.20 -19.64
CA ALA A 40 14.18 6.63 -19.34
C ALA A 40 15.57 7.29 -19.40
N GLY A 41 16.65 6.51 -19.57
CA GLY A 41 18.02 7.02 -19.72
C GLY A 41 18.86 7.06 -18.45
N PHE A 42 18.37 6.51 -17.32
CA PHE A 42 19.15 6.42 -16.09
C PHE A 42 20.24 5.34 -16.16
N ASN A 43 21.35 5.58 -15.47
CA ASN A 43 22.35 4.56 -15.18
C ASN A 43 21.85 3.69 -14.01
N VAL A 44 21.41 2.46 -14.29
CA VAL A 44 20.71 1.63 -13.32
C VAL A 44 21.53 0.41 -12.94
N THR A 45 21.80 0.28 -11.64
CA THR A 45 22.36 -0.92 -11.00
C THR A 45 21.26 -1.63 -10.19
N CYS A 46 21.22 -2.96 -10.28
CA CYS A 46 20.28 -3.77 -9.51
C CYS A 46 21.02 -4.51 -8.40
N ILE A 47 20.50 -4.45 -7.17
CA ILE A 47 20.99 -5.24 -6.04
C ILE A 47 19.92 -6.23 -5.62
N ASP A 48 20.26 -7.51 -5.65
CA ASP A 48 19.46 -8.58 -5.07
C ASP A 48 19.79 -8.70 -3.58
N VAL A 49 19.00 -8.02 -2.75
CA VAL A 49 19.19 -7.94 -1.29
C VAL A 49 19.01 -9.32 -0.65
N LYS A 50 20.03 -9.76 0.07
CA LYS A 50 20.07 -11.07 0.73
C LYS A 50 20.16 -10.99 2.24
N ASP A 51 20.50 -9.83 2.76
CA ASP A 51 20.58 -9.53 4.19
C ASP A 51 20.32 -8.05 4.44
N GLU A 52 20.29 -7.65 5.71
CA GLU A 52 19.97 -6.28 6.14
C GLU A 52 21.14 -5.29 6.03
N LYS A 53 22.34 -5.72 5.64
CA LYS A 53 23.55 -4.84 5.63
C LYS A 53 23.76 -4.17 4.29
N ILE A 54 23.50 -4.88 3.20
CA ILE A 54 23.67 -4.45 1.80
C ILE A 54 25.04 -3.76 1.61
N GLU A 55 26.13 -4.51 1.84
CA GLU A 55 27.51 -3.97 1.83
C GLU A 55 27.90 -3.39 0.45
N GLU A 56 27.25 -3.83 -0.62
CA GLU A 56 27.47 -3.32 -1.98
C GLU A 56 27.25 -1.81 -2.10
N LEU A 57 26.37 -1.23 -1.26
CA LEU A 57 26.06 0.21 -1.27
C LEU A 57 27.27 1.08 -0.88
N ASP A 58 28.24 0.54 -0.11
CA ASP A 58 29.38 1.32 0.41
C ASP A 58 30.40 1.68 -0.69
N HIS A 59 30.30 1.06 -1.86
CA HIS A 59 31.28 1.17 -2.94
C HIS A 59 30.70 1.75 -4.23
N MET A 60 29.49 2.31 -4.17
CA MET A 60 28.77 2.79 -5.33
C MET A 60 28.52 4.29 -5.27
N ASP A 61 28.58 4.93 -6.42
CA ASP A 61 28.11 6.30 -6.60
C ASP A 61 26.58 6.24 -6.89
N ILE A 62 25.76 6.67 -5.94
CA ILE A 62 24.31 6.51 -5.95
C ILE A 62 23.65 7.87 -5.70
N ASP A 63 22.85 8.33 -6.66
CA ASP A 63 22.01 9.51 -6.47
C ASP A 63 20.71 9.14 -5.73
N VAL A 64 20.05 8.04 -6.13
CA VAL A 64 18.78 7.57 -5.53
C VAL A 64 18.72 6.06 -5.48
N ALA A 65 18.28 5.51 -4.35
CA ALA A 65 17.89 4.12 -4.22
C ALA A 65 16.38 3.95 -4.48
N PHE A 66 16.00 3.22 -5.53
CA PHE A 66 14.63 2.80 -5.74
C PHE A 66 14.35 1.55 -4.93
N ILE A 67 13.48 1.67 -3.91
CA ILE A 67 13.11 0.53 -3.06
C ILE A 67 11.97 -0.25 -3.74
N ALA A 68 12.27 -1.46 -4.20
CA ALA A 68 11.31 -2.42 -4.73
C ALA A 68 11.18 -3.67 -3.85
N LEU A 69 11.64 -3.57 -2.59
CA LEU A 69 11.52 -4.61 -1.57
C LEU A 69 10.09 -4.66 -1.02
N HIS A 70 9.61 -5.86 -0.69
CA HIS A 70 8.29 -6.04 -0.09
C HIS A 70 8.39 -6.77 1.25
N GLY A 71 7.45 -6.47 2.17
CA GLY A 71 7.35 -7.07 3.48
C GLY A 71 8.48 -6.63 4.43
N TYR A 72 8.90 -7.56 5.30
CA TYR A 72 9.94 -7.33 6.30
C TYR A 72 11.21 -6.74 5.69
N PHE A 73 11.82 -5.79 6.40
CA PHE A 73 12.97 -4.98 6.02
C PHE A 73 12.67 -3.96 4.90
N GLY A 74 11.79 -4.28 3.93
CA GLY A 74 11.45 -3.36 2.82
C GLY A 74 10.43 -2.30 3.23
N GLU A 75 9.31 -2.72 3.85
CA GLU A 75 8.14 -1.88 4.11
C GLU A 75 8.04 -1.40 5.57
N ASP A 76 8.86 -1.92 6.48
CA ASP A 76 8.79 -1.69 7.93
C ASP A 76 9.74 -0.62 8.46
N GLY A 77 10.42 0.12 7.58
CA GLY A 77 11.38 1.15 7.95
C GLY A 77 12.82 0.66 8.09
N GLY A 78 13.09 -0.64 7.91
CA GLY A 78 14.42 -1.22 8.06
C GLY A 78 15.40 -0.74 7.00
N VAL A 79 15.08 -0.93 5.71
CA VAL A 79 15.92 -0.48 4.60
C VAL A 79 16.01 1.04 4.54
N GLN A 80 14.95 1.77 4.90
CA GLN A 80 14.97 3.23 4.97
C GLN A 80 15.98 3.70 6.02
N GLN A 81 16.01 3.07 7.19
CA GLN A 81 16.98 3.37 8.25
C GLN A 81 18.43 3.10 7.81
N LEU A 82 18.66 2.00 7.08
CA LEU A 82 19.97 1.70 6.52
C LEU A 82 20.39 2.77 5.52
N LEU A 83 19.54 3.16 4.58
CA LEU A 83 19.84 4.15 3.55
C LEU A 83 20.10 5.54 4.16
N GLU A 84 19.30 5.96 5.15
CA GLU A 84 19.55 7.21 5.89
C GLU A 84 20.90 7.20 6.61
N SER A 85 21.28 6.06 7.23
CA SER A 85 22.59 5.93 7.90
C SER A 85 23.78 6.04 6.95
N LYS A 86 23.58 5.75 5.66
CA LYS A 86 24.56 5.87 4.60
C LYS A 86 24.47 7.20 3.82
N GLY A 87 23.51 8.07 4.14
CA GLY A 87 23.26 9.32 3.43
C GLY A 87 22.75 9.12 2.00
N ILE A 88 22.15 7.97 1.69
CA ILE A 88 21.62 7.64 0.37
C ILE A 88 20.14 8.02 0.33
N LEU A 89 19.75 8.80 -0.67
CA LEU A 89 18.35 9.12 -0.94
C LEU A 89 17.61 7.90 -1.44
N TYR A 90 16.31 7.85 -1.14
CA TYR A 90 15.49 6.72 -1.53
C TYR A 90 14.07 7.13 -1.88
N THR A 91 13.39 6.28 -2.65
CA THR A 91 12.02 6.50 -3.09
C THR A 91 11.01 6.13 -2.01
N GLY A 92 9.93 6.91 -1.90
CA GLY A 92 8.79 6.60 -1.04
C GLY A 92 8.87 7.18 0.36
N SER A 93 8.21 6.52 1.29
CA SER A 93 8.01 6.98 2.66
C SER A 93 9.22 6.75 3.54
N GLY A 94 9.44 7.66 4.51
CA GLY A 94 10.52 7.55 5.49
C GLY A 94 10.27 6.49 6.58
N ILE A 95 11.22 6.34 7.49
CA ILE A 95 11.27 5.29 8.52
C ILE A 95 9.97 5.24 9.33
N ASN A 96 9.55 6.37 9.90
CA ASN A 96 8.40 6.41 10.81
C ASN A 96 7.09 6.10 10.10
N ALA A 97 6.88 6.65 8.90
CA ALA A 97 5.68 6.41 8.11
C ALA A 97 5.58 4.93 7.68
N SER A 98 6.70 4.33 7.27
CA SER A 98 6.77 2.92 6.90
C SER A 98 6.46 2.01 8.10
N ARG A 99 7.03 2.29 9.28
CA ARG A 99 6.72 1.56 10.53
C ARG A 99 5.25 1.65 10.91
N LEU A 100 4.69 2.86 10.86
CA LEU A 100 3.27 3.08 11.17
C LEU A 100 2.36 2.34 10.18
N ALA A 101 2.64 2.44 8.89
CA ALA A 101 1.83 1.79 7.86
C ALA A 101 1.86 0.26 7.96
N MET A 102 2.98 -0.33 8.39
CA MET A 102 3.11 -1.78 8.58
C MET A 102 2.37 -2.29 9.82
N ASP A 103 2.21 -1.47 10.84
CA ASP A 103 1.48 -1.79 12.07
C ASP A 103 0.00 -1.37 11.94
N LYS A 104 -0.88 -2.35 11.72
CA LYS A 104 -2.32 -2.12 11.52
C LYS A 104 -3.00 -1.43 12.70
N LEU A 105 -2.57 -1.73 13.94
CA LEU A 105 -3.14 -1.09 15.13
C LEU A 105 -2.70 0.37 15.23
N ALA A 106 -1.42 0.65 15.02
CA ALA A 106 -0.90 2.01 15.01
C ALA A 106 -1.56 2.83 13.89
N THR A 107 -1.67 2.28 12.68
CA THR A 107 -2.37 2.89 11.55
C THR A 107 -3.82 3.25 11.91
N LYS A 108 -4.60 2.29 12.44
CA LYS A 108 -6.01 2.54 12.82
C LYS A 108 -6.14 3.60 13.90
N LYS A 109 -5.24 3.60 14.88
CA LYS A 109 -5.23 4.63 15.93
C LYS A 109 -4.99 6.01 15.32
N CYS A 110 -4.01 6.16 14.43
CA CYS A 110 -3.77 7.42 13.72
C CYS A 110 -5.00 7.86 12.90
N PHE A 111 -5.69 6.95 12.23
CA PHE A 111 -6.91 7.25 11.49
C PHE A 111 -8.02 7.77 12.43
N ILE A 112 -8.28 7.09 13.54
CA ILE A 112 -9.31 7.45 14.49
C ILE A 112 -9.00 8.81 15.14
N ASP A 113 -7.76 9.03 15.58
CA ASP A 113 -7.31 10.28 16.19
C ASP A 113 -7.45 11.47 15.22
N ALA A 114 -7.35 11.23 13.92
CA ALA A 114 -7.58 12.21 12.86
C ALA A 114 -9.04 12.29 12.38
N GLY A 115 -9.97 11.55 12.98
CA GLY A 115 -11.38 11.51 12.58
C GLY A 115 -11.66 10.78 11.26
N LEU A 116 -10.71 9.99 10.76
CA LEU A 116 -10.89 9.19 9.55
C LEU A 116 -11.56 7.86 9.88
N LYS A 117 -12.56 7.49 9.06
CA LYS A 117 -13.37 6.30 9.31
C LYS A 117 -12.63 5.01 8.93
N THR A 118 -12.59 4.07 9.85
CA THR A 118 -12.06 2.72 9.69
C THR A 118 -13.05 1.72 10.33
N PRO A 119 -13.07 0.42 9.98
CA PRO A 119 -13.95 -0.53 10.65
C PRO A 119 -13.74 -0.55 12.16
N ASP A 120 -14.83 -0.63 12.94
CA ASP A 120 -14.76 -0.87 14.38
C ASP A 120 -13.93 -2.12 14.67
N TYR A 121 -13.16 -2.12 15.75
CA TYR A 121 -12.28 -3.22 16.06
C TYR A 121 -12.05 -3.43 17.56
N ILE A 122 -11.56 -4.60 17.88
CA ILE A 122 -10.94 -4.93 19.15
C ILE A 122 -9.57 -5.57 18.88
N THR A 123 -8.74 -5.60 19.92
CA THR A 123 -7.45 -6.29 19.91
C THR A 123 -7.53 -7.50 20.79
N VAL A 124 -7.03 -8.64 20.33
CA VAL A 124 -6.96 -9.87 21.12
C VAL A 124 -5.54 -10.43 21.09
N THR A 125 -5.14 -11.08 22.18
CA THR A 125 -3.82 -11.72 22.30
C THR A 125 -3.97 -13.21 22.56
N GLU A 126 -2.94 -13.98 22.27
CA GLU A 126 -2.92 -15.44 22.53
C GLU A 126 -3.03 -15.83 24.02
N PHE A 127 -2.83 -14.85 24.92
CA PHE A 127 -2.89 -15.06 26.37
C PHE A 127 -4.28 -14.84 26.96
N GLN A 128 -5.25 -14.37 26.16
CA GLN A 128 -6.63 -14.14 26.60
C GLN A 128 -7.43 -15.44 26.56
N GLU A 129 -8.32 -15.59 27.55
CA GLU A 129 -9.24 -16.72 27.59
C GLU A 129 -10.27 -16.64 26.45
N LEU A 130 -10.58 -17.77 25.81
CA LEU A 130 -11.51 -17.81 24.68
C LEU A 130 -12.88 -17.21 25.02
N GLN A 131 -13.37 -17.39 26.25
CA GLN A 131 -14.66 -16.85 26.71
C GLN A 131 -14.65 -15.31 26.74
N GLU A 132 -13.53 -14.69 27.12
CA GLU A 132 -13.38 -13.22 27.12
C GLU A 132 -13.40 -12.69 25.69
N ILE A 133 -12.64 -13.32 24.79
CA ILE A 133 -12.62 -12.98 23.36
C ILE A 133 -14.02 -13.11 22.76
N GLN A 134 -14.76 -14.18 23.07
CA GLN A 134 -16.14 -14.36 22.60
C GLN A 134 -17.08 -13.25 23.08
N GLN A 135 -16.93 -12.79 24.32
CA GLN A 135 -17.74 -11.69 24.86
C GLN A 135 -17.45 -10.37 24.15
N GLU A 136 -16.18 -10.07 23.88
CA GLU A 136 -15.79 -8.85 23.16
C GLU A 136 -16.28 -8.88 21.71
N ILE A 137 -16.11 -10.00 20.99
CA ILE A 137 -16.63 -10.18 19.64
C ILE A 137 -18.16 -10.08 19.60
N SER A 138 -18.85 -10.57 20.63
CA SER A 138 -20.31 -10.45 20.71
C SER A 138 -20.77 -8.99 20.79
N LYS A 139 -19.98 -8.10 21.40
CA LYS A 139 -20.25 -6.66 21.44
C LYS A 139 -19.99 -6.00 20.09
N LEU A 140 -18.93 -6.43 19.39
CA LEU A 140 -18.59 -5.92 18.05
C LEU A 140 -19.60 -6.40 16.99
N GLY A 141 -20.14 -7.61 17.17
CA GLY A 141 -21.13 -8.25 16.30
C GLY A 141 -20.49 -9.02 15.14
N LEU A 142 -21.00 -10.24 14.89
CA LEU A 142 -20.59 -11.05 13.76
C LEU A 142 -21.23 -10.55 12.43
N PRO A 143 -20.59 -10.76 11.27
CA PRO A 143 -19.26 -11.37 11.10
C PRO A 143 -18.11 -10.45 11.50
N VAL A 144 -16.93 -11.04 11.82
CA VAL A 144 -15.69 -10.32 12.08
C VAL A 144 -14.54 -10.86 11.24
N VAL A 145 -13.50 -10.04 11.08
CA VAL A 145 -12.27 -10.39 10.35
C VAL A 145 -11.12 -10.42 11.34
N LEU A 146 -10.47 -11.56 11.47
CA LEU A 146 -9.24 -11.72 12.24
C LEU A 146 -8.04 -11.39 11.35
N LYS A 147 -7.12 -10.54 11.83
CA LYS A 147 -5.92 -10.13 11.09
C LYS A 147 -4.72 -10.08 12.03
N PRO A 148 -3.58 -10.73 11.71
CA PRO A 148 -2.33 -10.45 12.38
C PRO A 148 -1.96 -8.96 12.24
N THR A 149 -1.45 -8.35 13.32
CA THR A 149 -1.25 -6.89 13.36
C THR A 149 -0.13 -6.39 12.46
N ARG A 150 0.90 -7.21 12.18
CA ARG A 150 2.14 -6.80 11.50
C ARG A 150 2.47 -7.58 10.23
N ASN A 151 1.53 -8.33 9.68
CA ASN A 151 1.74 -9.09 8.46
C ASN A 151 1.07 -8.40 7.26
N GLY A 152 1.80 -8.34 6.13
CA GLY A 152 1.30 -7.88 4.85
C GLY A 152 0.53 -8.96 4.07
N SER A 153 0.17 -8.64 2.83
CA SER A 153 -0.34 -9.59 1.81
C SER A 153 -1.52 -10.47 2.22
N SER A 154 -2.35 -10.04 3.15
CA SER A 154 -3.52 -10.81 3.66
C SER A 154 -3.16 -12.19 4.24
N ILE A 155 -1.93 -12.40 4.72
CA ILE A 155 -1.48 -13.64 5.35
C ILE A 155 -2.13 -13.75 6.74
N GLY A 156 -2.67 -14.92 7.05
CA GLY A 156 -3.28 -15.22 8.36
C GLY A 156 -4.66 -14.59 8.59
N ILE A 157 -5.29 -14.00 7.56
CA ILE A 157 -6.63 -13.41 7.67
C ILE A 157 -7.70 -14.50 7.64
N SER A 158 -8.68 -14.39 8.56
CA SER A 158 -9.85 -15.28 8.63
C SER A 158 -11.13 -14.50 8.86
N ILE A 159 -12.22 -14.88 8.18
CA ILE A 159 -13.56 -14.30 8.41
C ILE A 159 -14.34 -15.27 9.30
N ILE A 160 -14.79 -14.78 10.44
CA ILE A 160 -15.61 -15.55 11.38
C ILE A 160 -17.07 -15.13 11.23
N LYS A 161 -17.86 -16.01 10.65
CA LYS A 161 -19.32 -15.81 10.45
C LYS A 161 -20.14 -16.42 11.58
N ASN A 162 -19.59 -17.46 12.22
CA ASN A 162 -20.21 -18.15 13.32
C ASN A 162 -19.22 -18.22 14.49
N ILE A 163 -19.71 -17.97 15.72
CA ILE A 163 -18.88 -17.98 16.92
C ILE A 163 -18.22 -19.35 17.19
N ASN A 164 -18.83 -20.43 16.72
CA ASN A 164 -18.28 -21.78 16.85
C ASN A 164 -16.98 -21.98 16.05
N ASP A 165 -16.77 -21.18 15.00
CA ASP A 165 -15.57 -21.24 14.15
C ASP A 165 -14.42 -20.38 14.71
N LEU A 166 -14.69 -19.62 15.79
CA LEU A 166 -13.74 -18.64 16.34
C LEU A 166 -12.44 -19.29 16.80
N GLN A 167 -12.51 -20.37 17.56
CA GLN A 167 -11.31 -21.02 18.09
C GLN A 167 -10.36 -21.45 16.97
N ILE A 168 -10.87 -22.11 15.93
CA ILE A 168 -10.08 -22.54 14.77
C ILE A 168 -9.50 -21.34 14.02
N GLY A 169 -10.28 -20.24 13.91
CA GLY A 169 -9.82 -19.01 13.28
C GLY A 169 -8.70 -18.33 14.06
N LEU A 170 -8.79 -18.29 15.40
CA LEU A 170 -7.76 -17.75 16.28
C LEU A 170 -6.47 -18.57 16.21
N GLU A 171 -6.56 -19.90 16.33
CA GLU A 171 -5.42 -20.80 16.23
C GLU A 171 -4.62 -20.56 14.94
N LYS A 172 -5.31 -20.48 13.79
CA LYS A 172 -4.67 -20.18 12.51
C LYS A 172 -4.07 -18.78 12.43
N ALA A 173 -4.74 -17.78 12.99
CA ALA A 173 -4.26 -16.40 12.92
C ALA A 173 -3.05 -16.18 13.85
N PHE A 174 -3.03 -16.83 15.02
CA PHE A 174 -1.91 -16.76 15.97
C PHE A 174 -0.64 -17.49 15.48
N GLU A 175 -0.72 -18.35 14.46
CA GLU A 175 0.49 -18.86 13.78
C GLU A 175 1.36 -17.72 13.20
N PHE A 176 0.76 -16.54 12.96
CA PHE A 176 1.40 -15.39 12.33
C PHE A 176 1.67 -14.21 13.26
N GLY A 177 1.42 -14.36 14.56
CA GLY A 177 1.69 -13.33 15.57
C GLY A 177 0.86 -13.52 16.83
N TYR A 178 1.37 -13.03 17.94
CA TYR A 178 0.74 -13.16 19.27
C TYR A 178 -0.39 -12.16 19.53
N GLU A 179 -0.58 -11.20 18.65
CA GLU A 179 -1.59 -10.14 18.76
C GLU A 179 -2.36 -10.03 17.44
N LEU A 180 -3.68 -10.01 17.53
CA LEU A 180 -4.59 -9.92 16.40
C LEU A 180 -5.46 -8.67 16.49
N LEU A 181 -5.69 -8.07 15.35
CA LEU A 181 -6.75 -7.12 15.08
C LEU A 181 -8.01 -7.88 14.69
N VAL A 182 -9.11 -7.69 15.41
CA VAL A 182 -10.43 -8.24 15.09
C VAL A 182 -11.33 -7.12 14.66
N GLU A 183 -11.63 -7.05 13.38
CA GLU A 183 -12.43 -5.98 12.79
C GLU A 183 -13.87 -6.42 12.52
N LYS A 184 -14.81 -5.51 12.67
CA LYS A 184 -16.14 -5.69 12.15
C LYS A 184 -16.11 -5.90 10.64
N TYR A 185 -16.73 -6.96 10.16
CA TYR A 185 -16.82 -7.21 8.72
C TYR A 185 -17.69 -6.17 8.03
N ILE A 186 -17.15 -5.47 7.06
CA ILE A 186 -17.88 -4.55 6.21
C ILE A 186 -18.21 -5.25 4.90
N LYS A 187 -19.49 -5.50 4.67
CA LYS A 187 -19.97 -6.00 3.37
C LYS A 187 -20.01 -4.84 2.38
N GLY A 188 -19.32 -4.96 1.26
CA GLY A 188 -19.30 -3.89 0.28
C GLY A 188 -18.28 -4.11 -0.84
N ARG A 189 -17.92 -3.01 -1.49
CA ARG A 189 -16.96 -2.96 -2.58
C ARG A 189 -15.57 -2.63 -2.03
N GLU A 190 -14.56 -3.33 -2.50
CA GLU A 190 -13.17 -3.01 -2.18
C GLU A 190 -12.62 -2.03 -3.21
N LEU A 191 -12.19 -0.87 -2.74
CA LEU A 191 -11.64 0.20 -3.55
C LEU A 191 -10.19 0.42 -3.15
N THR A 192 -9.36 0.75 -4.13
CA THR A 192 -7.98 1.15 -3.89
C THR A 192 -7.66 2.44 -4.64
N VAL A 193 -6.94 3.33 -3.98
CA VAL A 193 -6.51 4.62 -4.50
C VAL A 193 -4.99 4.69 -4.45
N GLY A 194 -4.36 4.74 -5.61
CA GLY A 194 -2.95 5.08 -5.72
C GLY A 194 -2.74 6.57 -5.46
N ILE A 195 -1.68 6.90 -4.78
CA ILE A 195 -1.25 8.30 -4.58
C ILE A 195 0.14 8.44 -5.16
N LEU A 196 0.35 9.50 -5.90
CA LEU A 196 1.64 9.91 -6.43
C LEU A 196 1.86 11.37 -6.06
N ASP A 197 2.91 11.63 -5.29
CA ASP A 197 3.08 12.89 -4.60
C ASP A 197 1.87 13.15 -3.69
N ASP A 198 1.25 14.31 -3.72
CA ASP A 198 0.03 14.61 -2.99
C ASP A 198 -1.27 14.44 -3.82
N LYS A 199 -1.19 13.73 -4.94
CA LYS A 199 -2.30 13.58 -5.90
C LYS A 199 -2.84 12.16 -5.93
N ALA A 200 -4.15 12.02 -5.74
CA ALA A 200 -4.84 10.76 -5.92
C ALA A 200 -4.99 10.40 -7.40
N LEU A 201 -4.61 9.19 -7.75
CA LEU A 201 -4.80 8.59 -9.06
C LEU A 201 -6.24 8.08 -9.23
N PRO A 202 -6.65 7.68 -10.43
CA PRO A 202 -7.94 7.03 -10.64
C PRO A 202 -8.16 5.82 -9.73
N ILE A 203 -9.38 5.71 -9.22
CA ILE A 203 -9.77 4.64 -8.29
C ILE A 203 -9.87 3.32 -9.05
N ILE A 204 -9.42 2.26 -8.41
CA ILE A 204 -9.60 0.88 -8.90
C ILE A 204 -10.50 0.13 -7.93
N GLU A 205 -11.55 -0.51 -8.44
CA GLU A 205 -12.34 -1.49 -7.70
C GLU A 205 -11.72 -2.88 -7.87
N ILE A 206 -11.52 -3.57 -6.76
CA ILE A 206 -11.02 -4.93 -6.72
C ILE A 206 -12.21 -5.87 -6.58
N LYS A 207 -12.41 -6.75 -7.56
CA LYS A 207 -13.44 -7.80 -7.52
C LYS A 207 -12.75 -9.16 -7.49
N PRO A 208 -12.50 -9.71 -6.30
CA PRO A 208 -11.96 -11.05 -6.19
C PRO A 208 -12.93 -12.08 -6.73
N ALA A 209 -12.43 -13.19 -7.27
CA ALA A 209 -13.25 -14.31 -7.72
C ALA A 209 -13.78 -15.17 -6.56
N VAL A 210 -13.20 -14.97 -5.37
CA VAL A 210 -13.56 -15.61 -4.11
C VAL A 210 -14.13 -14.57 -3.15
N GLU A 211 -14.81 -15.01 -2.10
CA GLU A 211 -15.47 -14.10 -1.14
C GLU A 211 -14.54 -13.09 -0.47
N PHE A 212 -13.25 -13.36 -0.46
CA PHE A 212 -12.24 -12.51 0.19
C PHE A 212 -10.96 -12.38 -0.64
N TYR A 213 -10.41 -11.16 -0.72
CA TYR A 213 -9.17 -10.85 -1.43
C TYR A 213 -7.95 -11.28 -0.61
N ASN A 214 -7.73 -12.61 -0.52
CA ASN A 214 -6.60 -13.22 0.20
C ASN A 214 -5.34 -13.27 -0.67
N TYR A 215 -4.24 -13.80 -0.11
CA TYR A 215 -2.95 -13.93 -0.80
C TYR A 215 -3.06 -14.67 -2.15
N GLU A 216 -3.85 -15.73 -2.22
CA GLU A 216 -4.04 -16.48 -3.46
C GLU A 216 -4.80 -15.65 -4.51
N ALA A 217 -5.84 -14.92 -4.09
CA ALA A 217 -6.59 -14.01 -4.96
C ALA A 217 -5.74 -12.81 -5.43
N LYS A 218 -4.74 -12.38 -4.62
CA LYS A 218 -3.82 -11.28 -4.98
C LYS A 218 -2.77 -11.70 -6.02
N TYR A 219 -2.21 -12.89 -5.89
CA TYR A 219 -0.98 -13.25 -6.62
C TYR A 219 -1.08 -14.48 -7.52
N LYS A 220 -2.10 -15.33 -7.34
CA LYS A 220 -2.24 -16.60 -8.05
C LYS A 220 -3.55 -16.75 -8.81
N ASP A 221 -4.59 -15.99 -8.48
CA ASP A 221 -5.90 -16.12 -9.10
C ASP A 221 -6.13 -15.06 -10.19
N ASP A 222 -5.92 -15.45 -11.45
CA ASP A 222 -6.12 -14.58 -12.62
C ASP A 222 -7.60 -14.18 -12.83
N ARG A 223 -8.55 -14.75 -12.07
CA ARG A 223 -9.98 -14.42 -12.15
C ARG A 223 -10.34 -13.15 -11.37
N THR A 224 -9.45 -12.66 -10.48
CA THR A 224 -9.64 -11.37 -9.82
C THR A 224 -9.67 -10.25 -10.87
N LYS A 225 -10.73 -9.46 -10.85
CA LYS A 225 -10.91 -8.34 -11.78
C LYS A 225 -10.52 -7.02 -11.10
N TYR A 226 -9.78 -6.22 -11.83
CA TYR A 226 -9.38 -4.86 -11.44
C TYR A 226 -10.08 -3.88 -12.39
N ILE A 227 -11.02 -3.12 -11.85
CA ILE A 227 -11.94 -2.30 -12.63
C ILE A 227 -11.59 -0.84 -12.38
N ILE A 228 -11.24 -0.09 -13.44
CA ILE A 228 -11.09 1.36 -13.33
C ILE A 228 -12.47 1.97 -13.07
N VAL A 229 -12.58 2.76 -12.02
CA VAL A 229 -13.81 3.42 -11.64
C VAL A 229 -13.93 4.76 -12.32
N GLU A 230 -15.03 5.01 -13.00
CA GLU A 230 -15.35 6.28 -13.63
C GLU A 230 -16.35 7.09 -12.79
N LYS A 231 -16.27 8.43 -12.91
CA LYS A 231 -17.27 9.34 -12.36
C LYS A 231 -18.52 9.27 -13.23
N THR A 232 -19.65 8.89 -12.66
CA THR A 232 -20.93 8.95 -13.39
C THR A 232 -21.39 10.41 -13.46
N LEU A 233 -21.34 11.02 -14.63
CA LEU A 233 -22.10 12.23 -14.87
C LEU A 233 -23.58 11.82 -14.92
N SER A 234 -24.39 12.33 -14.00
CA SER A 234 -25.83 12.12 -13.80
C SER A 234 -26.60 11.44 -14.96
N GLU A 235 -27.44 10.43 -14.61
CA GLU A 235 -28.52 9.89 -15.45
C GLU A 235 -28.18 8.87 -16.56
N ARG A 236 -27.24 7.93 -16.34
CA ARG A 236 -27.37 6.66 -17.03
C ARG A 236 -28.18 5.68 -16.18
N LYS A 237 -29.52 5.79 -16.26
CA LYS A 237 -30.46 4.71 -15.92
C LYS A 237 -30.01 3.45 -16.65
N ASN A 238 -29.85 2.38 -15.91
CA ASN A 238 -29.74 0.98 -16.31
C ASN A 238 -29.94 0.71 -17.81
N THR A 239 -28.90 0.79 -18.60
CA THR A 239 -28.86 0.09 -19.89
C THR A 239 -28.18 -1.26 -19.61
N VAL A 240 -29.04 -2.23 -19.34
CA VAL A 240 -28.68 -3.65 -19.46
C VAL A 240 -28.35 -3.88 -20.94
N GLY A 241 -27.06 -4.22 -21.21
CA GLY A 241 -26.69 -4.69 -22.54
C GLY A 241 -25.43 -4.11 -23.12
N ASP A 242 -24.27 -4.34 -22.48
CA ASP A 242 -23.04 -4.67 -23.18
C ASP A 242 -22.04 -5.31 -22.20
N SER A 243 -21.79 -6.60 -22.39
CA SER A 243 -21.02 -7.47 -21.49
C SER A 243 -19.51 -7.40 -21.71
N SER A 244 -18.99 -6.42 -22.45
CA SER A 244 -17.57 -6.38 -22.84
C SER A 244 -16.69 -5.37 -22.12
N HIS A 245 -17.25 -4.41 -21.36
CA HIS A 245 -16.44 -3.42 -20.61
C HIS A 245 -16.93 -3.34 -19.17
N THR A 246 -16.18 -3.96 -18.26
CA THR A 246 -16.43 -3.90 -16.81
C THR A 246 -15.93 -2.57 -16.27
N VAL A 247 -16.69 -1.48 -16.48
CA VAL A 247 -16.40 -0.17 -15.86
C VAL A 247 -17.18 -0.10 -14.56
N GLY A 248 -16.49 0.19 -13.46
CA GLY A 248 -17.12 0.51 -12.17
C GLY A 248 -17.54 1.97 -12.17
N PHE A 249 -18.70 2.26 -11.55
CA PHE A 249 -19.20 3.64 -11.43
C PHE A 249 -19.37 4.02 -9.96
N LEU A 250 -18.97 5.25 -9.63
CA LEU A 250 -19.29 5.93 -8.38
C LEU A 250 -19.95 7.28 -8.67
N SER A 251 -20.78 7.75 -7.74
CA SER A 251 -21.24 9.13 -7.81
C SER A 251 -20.04 10.08 -7.77
N PRO A 252 -20.10 11.28 -8.39
CA PRO A 252 -19.02 12.24 -8.31
C PRO A 252 -18.61 12.58 -6.88
N ALA A 253 -19.57 12.66 -5.97
CA ALA A 253 -19.33 12.93 -4.55
C ALA A 253 -18.58 11.76 -3.89
N THR A 254 -19.06 10.52 -4.05
CA THR A 254 -18.41 9.33 -3.47
C THR A 254 -17.00 9.14 -4.03
N TYR A 255 -16.81 9.38 -5.35
CA TYR A 255 -15.51 9.30 -5.98
C TYR A 255 -14.52 10.32 -5.38
N HIS A 256 -14.96 11.58 -5.25
CA HIS A 256 -14.14 12.64 -4.66
C HIS A 256 -13.82 12.35 -3.19
N ASN A 257 -14.83 11.96 -2.40
CA ASN A 257 -14.64 11.60 -1.00
C ASN A 257 -13.63 10.46 -0.81
N ALA A 258 -13.64 9.45 -1.70
CA ALA A 258 -12.67 8.35 -1.63
C ALA A 258 -11.24 8.83 -1.92
N GLN A 259 -11.05 9.72 -2.89
CA GLN A 259 -9.75 10.32 -3.17
C GLN A 259 -9.26 11.22 -2.03
N GLU A 260 -10.12 12.08 -1.48
CA GLU A 260 -9.78 12.94 -0.33
C GLU A 260 -9.45 12.11 0.92
N LEU A 261 -10.23 11.06 1.19
CA LEU A 261 -9.99 10.15 2.30
C LEU A 261 -8.61 9.47 2.18
N ALA A 262 -8.23 9.05 0.97
CA ALA A 262 -6.93 8.45 0.72
C ALA A 262 -5.77 9.45 0.90
N ILE A 263 -5.90 10.68 0.39
CA ILE A 263 -4.91 11.74 0.58
C ILE A 263 -4.75 12.08 2.07
N ASN A 264 -5.86 12.20 2.81
CA ASN A 264 -5.83 12.48 4.24
C ASN A 264 -5.18 11.34 5.03
N ALA A 265 -5.46 10.09 4.68
CA ALA A 265 -4.83 8.92 5.29
C ALA A 265 -3.29 8.93 5.07
N GLN A 266 -2.82 9.23 3.84
CA GLN A 266 -1.40 9.38 3.54
C GLN A 266 -0.75 10.47 4.42
N LYS A 267 -1.37 11.64 4.51
CA LYS A 267 -0.87 12.78 5.30
C LYS A 267 -0.79 12.45 6.79
N VAL A 268 -1.81 11.80 7.34
CA VAL A 268 -1.89 11.43 8.77
C VAL A 268 -0.75 10.49 9.17
N LEU A 269 -0.36 9.55 8.29
CA LEU A 269 0.78 8.66 8.56
C LEU A 269 2.13 9.28 8.19
N GLY A 270 2.16 10.46 7.57
CA GLY A 270 3.39 11.10 7.08
C GLY A 270 4.03 10.38 5.89
N CYS A 271 3.25 9.62 5.12
CA CYS A 271 3.73 8.97 3.91
C CYS A 271 4.09 10.00 2.84
N LYS A 272 5.12 9.71 2.04
CA LYS A 272 5.66 10.61 1.00
C LYS A 272 5.86 9.87 -0.32
N GLY A 273 6.00 10.64 -1.40
CA GLY A 273 6.33 10.17 -2.74
C GLY A 273 5.18 9.41 -3.38
N PHE A 274 4.94 8.18 -2.97
CA PHE A 274 3.86 7.36 -3.48
C PHE A 274 3.34 6.38 -2.41
N SER A 275 2.08 6.00 -2.55
CA SER A 275 1.47 4.96 -1.72
C SER A 275 0.22 4.39 -2.40
N ARG A 276 -0.36 3.38 -1.80
CA ARG A 276 -1.67 2.85 -2.16
C ARG A 276 -2.53 2.70 -0.91
N VAL A 277 -3.69 3.31 -0.94
CA VAL A 277 -4.65 3.28 0.16
C VAL A 277 -5.80 2.36 -0.21
N ASP A 278 -6.02 1.34 0.61
CA ASP A 278 -7.07 0.36 0.43
C ASP A 278 -8.25 0.67 1.38
N MET A 279 -9.47 0.60 0.87
CA MET A 279 -10.69 0.93 1.61
C MET A 279 -11.88 0.06 1.18
N LEU A 280 -12.85 -0.07 2.06
CA LEU A 280 -14.16 -0.66 1.76
C LEU A 280 -15.22 0.43 1.64
N MET A 281 -16.17 0.22 0.74
CA MET A 281 -17.37 1.04 0.59
C MET A 281 -18.61 0.15 0.82
N ASP A 282 -19.41 0.49 1.82
CA ASP A 282 -20.65 -0.24 2.11
C ASP A 282 -21.80 0.12 1.14
N ASP A 283 -22.94 -0.55 1.28
CA ASP A 283 -24.12 -0.35 0.42
C ASP A 283 -24.79 1.04 0.62
N ARG A 284 -24.30 1.85 1.57
CA ARG A 284 -24.75 3.23 1.84
C ARG A 284 -23.70 4.27 1.44
N ASP A 285 -22.74 3.87 0.62
CA ASP A 285 -21.60 4.70 0.19
C ASP A 285 -20.68 5.20 1.34
N ASN A 286 -20.73 4.58 2.52
CA ASN A 286 -19.75 4.88 3.56
C ASN A 286 -18.41 4.24 3.22
N LEU A 287 -17.35 5.02 3.34
CA LEU A 287 -15.99 4.60 3.10
C LEU A 287 -15.28 4.28 4.42
N TYR A 288 -14.53 3.18 4.45
CA TYR A 288 -13.79 2.70 5.61
C TYR A 288 -12.35 2.38 5.19
N LEU A 289 -11.38 3.11 5.73
CA LEU A 289 -9.96 2.82 5.50
C LEU A 289 -9.56 1.47 6.09
N LEU A 290 -8.83 0.70 5.30
CA LEU A 290 -8.27 -0.58 5.76
C LEU A 290 -6.79 -0.44 6.11
N GLU A 291 -5.98 -0.04 5.14
CA GLU A 291 -4.52 0.05 5.26
C GLU A 291 -3.93 1.02 4.24
N ILE A 292 -2.69 1.42 4.48
CA ILE A 292 -1.83 2.09 3.50
C ILE A 292 -0.65 1.18 3.20
N ASN A 293 -0.37 1.01 1.92
CA ASN A 293 0.80 0.30 1.45
C ASN A 293 1.82 1.33 0.93
N THR A 294 2.97 1.43 1.59
CA THR A 294 4.02 2.42 1.28
C THR A 294 4.92 1.99 0.11
N ILE A 295 4.99 0.68 -0.19
CA ILE A 295 5.72 0.14 -1.34
C ILE A 295 4.81 -0.84 -2.09
N PRO A 296 3.76 -0.34 -2.79
CA PRO A 296 2.87 -1.20 -3.55
C PRO A 296 3.64 -1.91 -4.67
N GLY A 297 3.15 -3.07 -5.11
CA GLY A 297 3.76 -3.83 -6.19
C GLY A 297 4.00 -2.98 -7.45
N PHE A 298 5.18 -3.15 -8.06
CA PHE A 298 5.69 -2.35 -9.18
C PHE A 298 5.92 -3.20 -10.44
N THR A 299 4.90 -3.96 -10.85
CA THR A 299 4.84 -4.51 -12.21
C THR A 299 3.75 -3.77 -12.99
N GLU A 300 3.77 -3.80 -14.32
CA GLU A 300 2.72 -3.19 -15.15
C GLU A 300 1.31 -3.70 -14.82
N LYS A 301 1.20 -4.89 -14.24
CA LYS A 301 -0.07 -5.50 -13.80
C LYS A 301 -0.48 -5.09 -12.39
N SER A 302 0.38 -4.43 -11.63
CA SER A 302 0.13 -4.00 -10.25
C SER A 302 -0.82 -2.80 -10.20
N LEU A 303 -1.48 -2.60 -9.05
CA LEU A 303 -2.58 -1.64 -8.90
C LEU A 303 -2.14 -0.19 -9.07
N LEU A 304 -1.01 0.23 -8.47
CA LEU A 304 -0.51 1.60 -8.62
C LEU A 304 -0.14 1.91 -10.08
N PRO A 305 0.64 1.08 -10.81
CA PRO A 305 0.88 1.28 -12.24
C PRO A 305 -0.39 1.27 -13.10
N LYS A 306 -1.39 0.44 -12.77
CA LYS A 306 -2.68 0.48 -13.47
C LYS A 306 -3.43 1.80 -13.25
N ALA A 307 -3.44 2.33 -12.03
CA ALA A 307 -4.03 3.62 -11.72
C ALA A 307 -3.30 4.76 -12.46
N ALA A 308 -1.98 4.73 -12.50
CA ALA A 308 -1.16 5.70 -13.26
C ALA A 308 -1.47 5.62 -14.77
N LYS A 309 -1.56 4.42 -15.33
CA LYS A 309 -1.96 4.22 -16.73
C LYS A 309 -3.35 4.78 -17.03
N ALA A 310 -4.31 4.58 -16.13
CA ALA A 310 -5.64 5.17 -16.26
C ALA A 310 -5.64 6.70 -16.19
N ALA A 311 -4.64 7.30 -15.55
CA ALA A 311 -4.37 8.75 -15.57
C ALA A 311 -3.60 9.22 -16.83
N GLY A 312 -3.31 8.32 -17.78
CA GLY A 312 -2.54 8.64 -18.99
C GLY A 312 -1.02 8.59 -18.85
N MET A 313 -0.51 8.05 -17.73
CA MET A 313 0.91 7.98 -17.43
C MET A 313 1.47 6.60 -17.82
N SER A 314 2.59 6.55 -18.55
CA SER A 314 3.29 5.30 -18.83
C SER A 314 3.97 4.74 -17.58
N PHE A 315 4.29 3.45 -17.58
CA PHE A 315 5.03 2.84 -16.49
C PHE A 315 6.43 3.45 -16.32
N THR A 316 7.09 3.75 -17.45
CA THR A 316 8.39 4.42 -17.48
C THR A 316 8.30 5.82 -16.86
N SER A 317 7.31 6.63 -17.25
CA SER A 317 7.09 7.97 -16.67
C SER A 317 6.76 7.90 -15.17
N LEU A 318 6.00 6.89 -14.72
CA LEU A 318 5.74 6.69 -13.29
C LEU A 318 7.03 6.44 -12.51
N CYS A 319 7.91 5.55 -12.99
CA CYS A 319 9.18 5.26 -12.34
C CYS A 319 10.10 6.49 -12.32
N GLU A 320 10.18 7.25 -13.42
CA GLU A 320 10.94 8.49 -13.53
C GLU A 320 10.47 9.53 -12.51
N ILE A 321 9.16 9.82 -12.46
CA ILE A 321 8.59 10.77 -11.51
C ILE A 321 8.90 10.37 -10.05
N ILE A 322 8.83 9.08 -9.72
CA ILE A 322 9.13 8.60 -8.37
C ILE A 322 10.60 8.83 -7.98
N VAL A 323 11.52 8.64 -8.93
CA VAL A 323 12.95 8.94 -8.72
C VAL A 323 13.16 10.46 -8.56
N ASP A 324 12.53 11.28 -9.40
CA ASP A 324 12.62 12.74 -9.33
C ASP A 324 12.06 13.26 -7.99
N LEU A 325 10.94 12.74 -7.51
CA LEU A 325 10.37 13.10 -6.20
C LEU A 325 11.33 12.80 -5.04
N ALA A 326 12.02 11.65 -5.09
CA ALA A 326 13.00 11.30 -4.09
C ALA A 326 14.21 12.25 -4.09
N PHE A 327 14.65 12.68 -5.26
CA PHE A 327 15.78 13.59 -5.43
C PHE A 327 15.45 15.04 -5.04
N GLN A 328 14.25 15.53 -5.34
CA GLN A 328 13.81 16.89 -5.00
C GLN A 328 13.64 17.13 -3.49
N ASN A 329 13.38 16.09 -2.71
CA ASN A 329 13.24 16.21 -1.25
C ASN A 329 14.51 16.75 -0.53
N ILE A 330 15.67 16.78 -1.18
CA ILE A 330 16.89 17.45 -0.66
C ILE A 330 16.77 18.97 -0.71
N LEU A 331 16.26 19.50 -1.79
CA LEU A 331 16.27 20.95 -2.04
C LEU A 331 15.41 21.68 -1.00
N VAL A 332 14.32 21.01 -0.54
CA VAL A 332 13.42 21.56 0.48
C VAL A 332 14.00 21.46 1.89
N SER A 333 14.76 20.39 2.21
CA SER A 333 15.35 20.20 3.55
C SER A 333 16.64 21.05 3.76
N ALA A 334 17.29 21.48 2.70
CA ALA A 334 18.48 22.34 2.77
C ALA A 334 18.14 23.82 3.02
N ASP A 335 16.90 24.24 2.73
CA ASP A 335 16.43 25.62 2.87
C ASP A 335 15.70 25.90 4.20
N GLU A 336 15.46 24.90 5.06
CA GLU A 336 14.96 25.15 6.42
C GLU A 336 16.14 25.49 7.35
N PRO A 337 16.21 26.73 7.90
CA PRO A 337 17.22 27.09 8.88
C PRO A 337 17.03 26.23 10.14
N ILE A 338 18.10 25.58 10.59
CA ILE A 338 18.17 24.87 11.88
C ILE A 338 17.67 25.86 12.96
N GLN A 339 16.47 25.67 13.43
CA GLN A 339 15.98 26.38 14.63
C GLN A 339 16.69 25.77 15.85
N ASN A 340 17.69 26.50 16.34
CA ASN A 340 18.36 26.21 17.62
C ASN A 340 17.47 26.50 18.82
#